data_4c7230b0e7c57149c11fd21d1ab4669e
#
_entry.id   4c7230b0e7c57149c11fd21d1ab4669e
#
_cell.length_a   1.000
_cell.length_b   1.000
_cell.length_c   1.000
_cell.angle_alpha   90.00
_cell.angle_beta   90.00
_cell.angle_gamma   90.00
#
_symmetry.space_group_name_H-M   'P 1'
#
loop_
_entity.id
_entity.type
_entity.pdbx_description
1 polymer ?
#
loop_
_entity_poly.entity_id
_entity_poly.type
_entity_poly.pdbx_seq_one_letter_code
_entity_poly.pdbx_strand_id
1 'polypeptide(L)'
;LQSITLLEQVRSYPVTILDDIQLADAAELSLLHTDCTMQVSECRAMHGRIIVKGEAVLHCLAMQEDDAVRVLNNSTPFTQILELPEAEEGALTAVHMTVSEADCRLESDGMLSCTISAQAIVLLRQERKLRCIEDMYLPGKVLAAQAEHPVLQNMPSAQPFTAEGSETLQTAQHVSHVIAAQAVCCGAKRVSESELQVKAGVRVLYLSDEQQLCAVQRIVPLTMPYSEIGEPEDLILSARATAAGERGLLLTVTANGTAATQERVTFCYISALEIKPKESRHNGVTLVLRQITGEERLWDIAKNCDTTELAIRCANDLPAEAERVQNAMLLIPIQD
;
A
#
# COMPACT_ATOMS: atom_id res chain seq x y z
N LEU A 1 23.00 5.68 -9.50
CA LEU A 1 21.59 5.48 -9.85
C LEU A 1 20.98 4.61 -8.76
N GLN A 2 20.00 5.12 -8.04
CA GLN A 2 19.29 4.39 -7.00
C GLN A 2 17.80 4.35 -7.34
N SER A 3 17.21 3.15 -7.28
CA SER A 3 15.77 2.98 -7.44
C SER A 3 15.07 3.13 -6.09
N ILE A 4 13.93 3.80 -6.09
CA ILE A 4 13.09 3.99 -4.91
C ILE A 4 11.62 3.94 -5.34
N THR A 5 10.80 3.28 -4.55
CA THR A 5 9.34 3.26 -4.74
C THR A 5 8.70 4.27 -3.81
N LEU A 6 8.02 5.24 -4.37
CA LEU A 6 7.39 6.34 -3.66
C LEU A 6 5.87 6.29 -3.83
N LEU A 7 5.15 6.73 -2.79
CA LEU A 7 3.74 7.08 -2.92
C LEU A 7 3.65 8.39 -3.70
N GLU A 8 3.12 8.33 -4.93
CA GLU A 8 3.08 9.50 -5.81
C GLU A 8 1.75 10.22 -5.78
N GLN A 9 0.66 9.44 -5.72
CA GLN A 9 -0.67 10.01 -5.79
C GLN A 9 -1.62 9.33 -4.81
N VAL A 10 -2.48 10.15 -4.23
CA VAL A 10 -3.67 9.73 -3.51
C VAL A 10 -4.84 10.48 -4.14
N ARG A 11 -5.77 9.75 -4.74
CA ARG A 11 -6.96 10.35 -5.36
C ARG A 11 -8.23 9.64 -4.94
N SER A 12 -9.31 10.42 -4.91
CA SER A 12 -10.63 9.94 -4.55
C SER A 12 -11.57 10.07 -5.73
N TYR A 13 -12.35 9.01 -5.98
CA TYR A 13 -13.30 8.93 -7.08
C TYR A 13 -14.68 8.51 -6.56
N PRO A 14 -15.74 9.23 -6.92
CA PRO A 14 -17.11 8.74 -6.68
C PRO A 14 -17.39 7.55 -7.62
N VAL A 15 -17.99 6.53 -7.07
CA VAL A 15 -18.40 5.31 -7.79
C VAL A 15 -19.87 5.06 -7.50
N THR A 16 -20.64 4.74 -8.53
CA THR A 16 -22.03 4.31 -8.38
C THR A 16 -22.23 2.98 -9.06
N ILE A 17 -22.82 2.03 -8.34
CA ILE A 17 -23.18 0.71 -8.84
C ILE A 17 -24.70 0.61 -8.81
N LEU A 18 -25.27 0.22 -9.93
CA LEU A 18 -26.70 -0.05 -10.08
C LEU A 18 -26.86 -1.54 -10.32
N ASP A 19 -27.76 -2.16 -9.59
CA ASP A 19 -28.08 -3.58 -9.77
C ASP A 19 -29.55 -3.84 -9.47
N ASP A 20 -30.14 -4.76 -10.23
CA ASP A 20 -31.50 -5.25 -10.07
C ASP A 20 -31.46 -6.74 -9.81
N ILE A 21 -31.82 -7.13 -8.59
CA ILE A 21 -31.70 -8.48 -8.07
C ILE A 21 -33.08 -9.11 -7.98
N GLN A 22 -33.31 -10.19 -8.73
CA GLN A 22 -34.55 -10.95 -8.61
C GLN A 22 -34.53 -11.81 -7.33
N LEU A 23 -35.44 -11.52 -6.41
CA LEU A 23 -35.61 -12.28 -5.18
C LEU A 23 -36.71 -13.36 -5.36
N ALA A 24 -36.40 -14.57 -4.94
CA ALA A 24 -37.45 -15.62 -4.81
C ALA A 24 -38.35 -15.29 -3.62
N ASP A 25 -39.67 -15.44 -3.80
CA ASP A 25 -40.68 -15.23 -2.76
C ASP A 25 -40.71 -13.85 -2.10
N ALA A 26 -40.46 -12.79 -2.92
CA ALA A 26 -40.36 -11.42 -2.43
C ALA A 26 -41.70 -10.67 -2.29
N ALA A 27 -42.81 -11.23 -2.80
CA ALA A 27 -44.10 -10.53 -2.89
C ALA A 27 -44.69 -10.10 -1.53
N GLU A 28 -44.21 -10.69 -0.42
CA GLU A 28 -44.71 -10.46 0.94
C GLU A 28 -43.62 -9.91 1.88
N LEU A 29 -42.54 -9.40 1.32
CA LEU A 29 -41.39 -8.87 2.10
C LEU A 29 -41.46 -7.35 2.22
N SER A 30 -41.21 -6.85 3.42
CA SER A 30 -40.96 -5.44 3.70
C SER A 30 -39.50 -5.25 4.09
N LEU A 31 -38.76 -4.41 3.36
CA LEU A 31 -37.34 -4.15 3.63
C LEU A 31 -37.22 -3.26 4.86
N LEU A 32 -36.54 -3.74 5.90
CA LEU A 32 -36.31 -3.04 7.16
C LEU A 32 -34.98 -2.26 7.18
N HIS A 33 -33.94 -2.90 6.65
CA HIS A 33 -32.59 -2.34 6.69
C HIS A 33 -31.72 -2.93 5.59
N THR A 34 -30.87 -2.09 5.02
CA THR A 34 -29.86 -2.54 4.06
C THR A 34 -28.48 -2.05 4.50
N ASP A 35 -27.53 -2.94 4.46
CA ASP A 35 -26.12 -2.66 4.64
C ASP A 35 -25.33 -3.18 3.43
N CYS A 36 -24.27 -2.49 3.06
CA CYS A 36 -23.44 -2.85 1.92
C CYS A 36 -21.98 -2.71 2.27
N THR A 37 -21.19 -3.70 1.89
CA THR A 37 -19.73 -3.67 1.97
C THR A 37 -19.12 -3.90 0.61
N MET A 38 -18.05 -3.16 0.29
CA MET A 38 -17.32 -3.29 -0.96
C MET A 38 -16.04 -4.09 -0.72
N GLN A 39 -15.83 -5.14 -1.51
CA GLN A 39 -14.64 -5.98 -1.46
C GLN A 39 -13.90 -5.89 -2.79
N VAL A 40 -12.69 -5.34 -2.78
CA VAL A 40 -11.83 -5.26 -3.97
C VAL A 40 -11.06 -6.59 -4.08
N SER A 41 -11.21 -7.28 -5.20
CA SER A 41 -10.53 -8.55 -5.49
C SER A 41 -9.31 -8.38 -6.40
N GLU A 42 -9.34 -7.38 -7.29
CA GLU A 42 -8.26 -7.11 -8.23
C GLU A 42 -8.11 -5.60 -8.43
N CYS A 43 -6.88 -5.12 -8.38
CA CYS A 43 -6.53 -3.75 -8.74
C CYS A 43 -5.32 -3.78 -9.67
N ARG A 44 -5.44 -3.18 -10.84
CA ARG A 44 -4.39 -3.19 -11.87
C ARG A 44 -4.17 -1.80 -12.45
N ALA A 45 -2.94 -1.31 -12.36
CA ALA A 45 -2.51 -0.12 -13.07
C ALA A 45 -2.24 -0.43 -14.54
N MET A 46 -2.74 0.45 -15.39
CA MET A 46 -2.46 0.51 -16.82
C MET A 46 -2.07 1.95 -17.16
N HIS A 47 -1.57 2.16 -18.36
CA HIS A 47 -1.21 3.51 -18.80
C HIS A 47 -2.41 4.47 -18.74
N GLY A 48 -2.32 5.47 -17.85
CA GLY A 48 -3.33 6.51 -17.66
C GLY A 48 -4.61 6.10 -16.91
N ARG A 49 -4.73 4.87 -16.40
CA ARG A 49 -5.94 4.38 -15.72
C ARG A 49 -5.67 3.23 -14.77
N ILE A 50 -6.62 3.01 -13.87
CA ILE A 50 -6.62 1.88 -12.96
C ILE A 50 -7.93 1.10 -13.15
N ILE A 51 -7.81 -0.22 -13.30
CA ILE A 51 -8.94 -1.13 -13.35
C ILE A 51 -9.11 -1.74 -11.98
N VAL A 52 -10.29 -1.61 -11.43
CA VAL A 52 -10.68 -2.14 -10.11
C VAL A 52 -11.82 -3.12 -10.32
N LYS A 53 -11.66 -4.34 -9.84
CA LYS A 53 -12.73 -5.35 -9.81
C LYS A 53 -13.00 -5.78 -8.39
N GLY A 54 -14.23 -6.15 -8.13
CA GLY A 54 -14.64 -6.59 -6.81
C GLY A 54 -16.10 -6.97 -6.76
N GLU A 55 -16.58 -7.06 -5.54
CA GLU A 55 -17.97 -7.40 -5.24
C GLU A 55 -18.55 -6.41 -4.23
N ALA A 56 -19.77 -5.96 -4.48
CA ALA A 56 -20.58 -5.25 -3.52
C ALA A 56 -21.47 -6.30 -2.81
N VAL A 57 -21.23 -6.52 -1.54
CA VAL A 57 -21.97 -7.49 -0.73
C VAL A 57 -23.06 -6.77 0.02
N LEU A 58 -24.29 -7.10 -0.31
CA LEU A 58 -25.52 -6.55 0.27
C LEU A 58 -26.03 -7.48 1.37
N HIS A 59 -26.36 -6.92 2.51
CA HIS A 59 -27.03 -7.58 3.64
C HIS A 59 -28.33 -6.83 3.92
N CYS A 60 -29.46 -7.43 3.56
CA CYS A 60 -30.76 -6.84 3.79
C CYS A 60 -31.52 -7.59 4.89
N LEU A 61 -32.11 -6.84 5.80
CA LEU A 61 -33.12 -7.37 6.73
C LEU A 61 -34.50 -7.06 6.17
N ALA A 62 -35.30 -8.09 5.99
CA ALA A 62 -36.68 -7.96 5.56
C ALA A 62 -37.61 -8.62 6.56
N MET A 63 -38.83 -8.15 6.65
CA MET A 63 -39.90 -8.68 7.46
C MET A 63 -40.96 -9.30 6.56
N GLN A 64 -41.40 -10.49 6.89
CA GLN A 64 -42.51 -11.16 6.25
C GLN A 64 -43.86 -10.71 6.85
N GLU A 65 -44.96 -11.02 6.21
CA GLU A 65 -46.30 -10.66 6.71
C GLU A 65 -46.63 -11.28 8.08
N ASP A 66 -46.00 -12.41 8.46
CA ASP A 66 -46.10 -13.06 9.74
C ASP A 66 -45.17 -12.51 10.83
N ASP A 67 -44.59 -11.32 10.62
CA ASP A 67 -43.61 -10.68 11.48
C ASP A 67 -42.26 -11.43 11.59
N ALA A 68 -42.04 -12.47 10.80
CA ALA A 68 -40.76 -13.17 10.77
C ALA A 68 -39.66 -12.34 10.09
N VAL A 69 -38.51 -12.25 10.73
CA VAL A 69 -37.33 -11.53 10.16
C VAL A 69 -36.54 -12.47 9.26
N ARG A 70 -36.31 -12.02 8.03
CA ARG A 70 -35.55 -12.75 7.03
C ARG A 70 -34.27 -11.95 6.67
N VAL A 71 -33.15 -12.64 6.56
CA VAL A 71 -31.87 -12.07 6.06
C VAL A 71 -31.70 -12.43 4.61
N LEU A 72 -31.48 -11.41 3.78
CA LEU A 72 -31.19 -11.57 2.37
C LEU A 72 -29.74 -11.14 2.14
N ASN A 73 -28.91 -12.04 1.66
CA ASN A 73 -27.52 -11.77 1.31
C ASN A 73 -27.36 -11.90 -0.20
N ASN A 74 -26.80 -10.88 -0.82
CA ASN A 74 -26.51 -10.88 -2.23
C ASN A 74 -25.14 -10.31 -2.50
N SER A 75 -24.51 -10.71 -3.59
CA SER A 75 -23.22 -10.21 -4.03
C SER A 75 -23.32 -9.79 -5.48
N THR A 76 -22.96 -8.54 -5.76
CA THR A 76 -22.98 -7.93 -7.07
C THR A 76 -21.55 -7.67 -7.52
N PRO A 77 -21.05 -8.34 -8.58
CA PRO A 77 -19.72 -8.07 -9.11
C PRO A 77 -19.67 -6.70 -9.78
N PHE A 78 -18.59 -5.98 -9.58
CA PHE A 78 -18.36 -4.71 -10.26
C PHE A 78 -16.99 -4.64 -10.94
N THR A 79 -16.91 -3.82 -11.97
CA THR A 79 -15.66 -3.40 -12.61
C THR A 79 -15.70 -1.91 -12.82
N GLN A 80 -14.72 -1.20 -12.25
CA GLN A 80 -14.59 0.24 -12.39
C GLN A 80 -13.26 0.58 -13.08
N ILE A 81 -13.32 1.58 -13.96
CA ILE A 81 -12.14 2.14 -14.62
C ILE A 81 -11.98 3.56 -14.12
N LEU A 82 -10.90 3.80 -13.39
CA LEU A 82 -10.59 5.09 -12.79
C LEU A 82 -9.49 5.77 -13.62
N GLU A 83 -9.73 6.96 -14.11
CA GLU A 83 -8.76 7.71 -14.91
C GLU A 83 -7.71 8.33 -13.98
N LEU A 84 -6.46 7.91 -14.13
CA LEU A 84 -5.30 8.43 -13.40
C LEU A 84 -4.14 8.60 -14.39
N PRO A 85 -3.96 9.79 -14.98
CA PRO A 85 -2.97 10.03 -16.03
C PRO A 85 -1.54 9.68 -15.64
N GLU A 86 -1.22 9.76 -14.35
CA GLU A 86 0.08 9.45 -13.80
C GLU A 86 0.37 7.94 -13.67
N ALA A 87 -0.66 7.10 -13.83
CA ALA A 87 -0.50 5.65 -13.71
C ALA A 87 0.31 5.07 -14.87
N GLU A 88 1.32 4.29 -14.54
CA GLU A 88 2.13 3.53 -15.48
C GLU A 88 1.84 2.02 -15.33
N GLU A 89 2.07 1.26 -16.38
CA GLU A 89 1.88 -0.19 -16.33
C GLU A 89 2.84 -0.83 -15.33
N GLY A 90 2.30 -1.67 -14.43
CA GLY A 90 3.07 -2.33 -13.38
C GLY A 90 3.28 -1.48 -12.12
N ALA A 91 2.74 -0.26 -12.04
CA ALA A 91 2.75 0.50 -10.81
C ALA A 91 1.97 -0.23 -9.70
N LEU A 92 2.49 -0.15 -8.47
CA LEU A 92 1.82 -0.72 -7.30
C LEU A 92 0.63 0.17 -6.92
N THR A 93 -0.56 -0.42 -6.96
CA THR A 93 -1.79 0.31 -6.62
C THR A 93 -2.56 -0.40 -5.53
N ALA A 94 -3.10 0.38 -4.59
CA ALA A 94 -4.12 -0.07 -3.65
C ALA A 94 -5.36 0.80 -3.82
N VAL A 95 -6.54 0.19 -3.71
CA VAL A 95 -7.82 0.91 -3.79
C VAL A 95 -8.69 0.51 -2.61
N HIS A 96 -9.09 1.53 -1.85
CA HIS A 96 -10.07 1.39 -0.76
C HIS A 96 -11.40 1.88 -1.24
N MET A 97 -12.43 1.05 -1.05
CA MET A 97 -13.79 1.43 -1.38
C MET A 97 -14.61 1.55 -0.09
N THR A 98 -15.19 2.72 0.11
CA THR A 98 -16.07 2.98 1.24
C THR A 98 -17.46 3.31 0.72
N VAL A 99 -18.45 2.57 1.17
CA VAL A 99 -19.86 2.83 0.84
C VAL A 99 -20.30 4.08 1.59
N SER A 100 -20.86 5.04 0.88
CA SER A 100 -21.49 6.24 1.46
C SER A 100 -22.99 6.05 1.64
N GLU A 101 -23.63 5.33 0.72
CA GLU A 101 -25.06 5.09 0.73
C GLU A 101 -25.39 3.82 -0.05
N ALA A 102 -26.35 3.03 0.43
CA ALA A 102 -26.95 1.92 -0.28
C ALA A 102 -28.48 2.09 -0.21
N ASP A 103 -29.07 2.63 -1.28
CA ASP A 103 -30.52 2.76 -1.45
C ASP A 103 -31.03 1.53 -2.18
N CYS A 104 -31.76 0.68 -1.48
CA CYS A 104 -32.37 -0.52 -2.04
C CYS A 104 -33.87 -0.46 -1.86
N ARG A 105 -34.60 -0.79 -2.92
CA ARG A 105 -36.07 -0.78 -2.96
C ARG A 105 -36.58 -2.10 -3.48
N LEU A 106 -37.53 -2.65 -2.78
CA LEU A 106 -38.22 -3.84 -3.22
C LEU A 106 -39.44 -3.43 -4.05
N GLU A 107 -39.42 -3.81 -5.31
CA GLU A 107 -40.49 -3.57 -6.26
C GLU A 107 -41.59 -4.65 -6.12
N SER A 108 -42.80 -4.34 -6.61
CA SER A 108 -43.97 -5.20 -6.51
C SER A 108 -43.86 -6.54 -7.26
N ASP A 109 -42.94 -6.64 -8.19
CA ASP A 109 -42.65 -7.85 -8.99
C ASP A 109 -41.55 -8.74 -8.34
N GLY A 110 -41.10 -8.37 -7.15
CA GLY A 110 -40.06 -9.09 -6.41
C GLY A 110 -38.65 -8.74 -6.81
N MET A 111 -38.47 -7.68 -7.57
CA MET A 111 -37.17 -7.12 -7.92
C MET A 111 -36.64 -6.25 -6.77
N LEU A 112 -35.42 -6.48 -6.32
CA LEU A 112 -34.69 -5.59 -5.42
C LEU A 112 -33.80 -4.69 -6.25
N SER A 113 -34.22 -3.46 -6.46
CA SER A 113 -33.46 -2.44 -7.19
C SER A 113 -32.53 -1.72 -6.23
N CYS A 114 -31.24 -1.75 -6.50
CA CYS A 114 -30.17 -1.24 -5.62
C CYS A 114 -29.33 -0.16 -6.30
N THR A 115 -29.18 0.96 -5.62
CA THR A 115 -28.22 2.01 -5.98
C THR A 115 -27.18 2.13 -4.88
N ILE A 116 -25.95 1.75 -5.15
CA ILE A 116 -24.84 1.80 -4.21
C ILE A 116 -23.91 2.95 -4.58
N SER A 117 -23.82 3.95 -3.73
CA SER A 117 -22.89 5.06 -3.84
C SER A 117 -21.68 4.81 -2.96
N ALA A 118 -20.50 4.87 -3.54
CA ALA A 118 -19.24 4.61 -2.86
C ALA A 118 -18.16 5.61 -3.24
N GLN A 119 -17.12 5.67 -2.42
CA GLN A 119 -15.91 6.45 -2.67
C GLN A 119 -14.73 5.48 -2.83
N ALA A 120 -14.05 5.55 -3.95
CA ALA A 120 -12.81 4.83 -4.18
C ALA A 120 -11.61 5.74 -3.88
N ILE A 121 -10.78 5.38 -2.91
CA ILE A 121 -9.50 6.06 -2.62
C ILE A 121 -8.40 5.23 -3.25
N VAL A 122 -7.69 5.83 -4.19
CA VAL A 122 -6.60 5.19 -4.93
C VAL A 122 -5.27 5.67 -4.39
N LEU A 123 -4.41 4.73 -4.05
CA LEU A 123 -3.02 4.93 -3.67
C LEU A 123 -2.13 4.44 -4.81
N LEU A 124 -1.39 5.33 -5.46
CA LEU A 124 -0.46 4.98 -6.53
C LEU A 124 0.97 5.05 -6.00
N ARG A 125 1.70 3.94 -6.07
CA ARG A 125 3.13 3.83 -5.75
C ARG A 125 3.90 3.48 -7.01
N GLN A 126 4.95 4.24 -7.31
CA GLN A 126 5.76 4.02 -8.51
C GLN A 126 7.24 3.97 -8.18
N GLU A 127 7.96 3.14 -8.93
CA GLU A 127 9.41 3.10 -8.87
C GLU A 127 10.00 4.28 -9.61
N ARG A 128 10.86 5.05 -8.93
CA ARG A 128 11.60 6.17 -9.51
C ARG A 128 13.10 5.95 -9.40
N LYS A 129 13.80 6.29 -10.47
CA LYS A 129 15.27 6.25 -10.52
C LYS A 129 15.83 7.63 -10.22
N LEU A 130 16.42 7.79 -9.06
CA LEU A 130 17.06 9.02 -8.66
C LEU A 130 18.50 9.06 -9.15
N ARG A 131 18.89 10.20 -9.74
CA ARG A 131 20.26 10.50 -10.14
C ARG A 131 20.75 11.63 -9.26
N CYS A 132 21.70 11.35 -8.40
CA CYS A 132 22.32 12.35 -7.53
C CYS A 132 23.79 12.53 -7.88
N ILE A 133 24.28 13.76 -7.80
CA ILE A 133 25.71 14.06 -7.87
C ILE A 133 26.22 14.00 -6.44
N GLU A 134 27.01 12.98 -6.14
CA GLU A 134 27.56 12.74 -4.79
C GLU A 134 28.98 13.27 -4.66
N ASP A 135 29.70 13.37 -5.77
CA ASP A 135 31.07 13.84 -5.81
C ASP A 135 31.35 14.57 -7.12
N MET A 136 32.24 15.57 -7.05
CA MET A 136 32.73 16.29 -8.22
C MET A 136 34.11 16.87 -7.95
N TYR A 137 34.87 17.05 -8.99
CA TYR A 137 36.14 17.74 -8.95
C TYR A 137 36.36 18.60 -10.23
N LEU A 138 37.22 19.56 -10.10
CA LEU A 138 37.66 20.40 -11.22
C LEU A 138 39.18 20.62 -11.10
N PRO A 139 39.97 20.23 -12.10
CA PRO A 139 41.42 20.45 -12.08
C PRO A 139 41.78 21.94 -11.89
N GLY A 140 42.78 22.21 -11.07
CA GLY A 140 43.23 23.57 -10.77
C GLY A 140 42.29 24.38 -9.86
N LYS A 141 41.24 23.76 -9.29
CA LYS A 141 40.29 24.43 -8.42
C LYS A 141 40.07 23.64 -7.11
N VAL A 142 39.74 24.38 -6.06
CA VAL A 142 39.23 23.82 -4.82
C VAL A 142 37.71 23.97 -4.85
N LEU A 143 37.00 22.84 -4.71
CA LEU A 143 35.56 22.83 -4.64
C LEU A 143 35.15 22.68 -3.18
N ALA A 144 34.47 23.68 -2.63
CA ALA A 144 33.81 23.58 -1.35
C ALA A 144 32.35 23.18 -1.63
N ALA A 145 32.08 21.88 -1.55
CA ALA A 145 30.75 21.33 -1.79
C ALA A 145 29.97 21.26 -0.48
N GLN A 146 28.73 21.72 -0.51
CA GLN A 146 27.76 21.47 0.56
C GLN A 146 26.95 20.24 0.18
N ALA A 147 27.10 19.16 0.97
CA ALA A 147 26.36 17.94 0.79
C ALA A 147 25.14 17.93 1.70
N GLU A 148 24.01 17.45 1.19
CA GLU A 148 22.81 17.18 1.94
C GLU A 148 22.50 15.69 1.95
N HIS A 149 21.87 15.24 3.05
CA HIS A 149 21.55 13.84 3.27
C HIS A 149 20.05 13.68 3.57
N PRO A 150 19.14 13.91 2.60
CA PRO A 150 17.72 13.69 2.82
C PRO A 150 17.43 12.22 3.04
N VAL A 151 16.44 11.97 3.90
CA VAL A 151 15.90 10.65 4.16
C VAL A 151 14.57 10.54 3.44
N LEU A 152 14.45 9.61 2.52
CA LEU A 152 13.21 9.28 1.84
C LEU A 152 12.65 7.95 2.34
N GLN A 153 11.34 7.85 2.29
CA GLN A 153 10.64 6.62 2.66
C GLN A 153 10.43 5.79 1.39
N ASN A 154 11.13 4.65 1.32
CA ASN A 154 10.96 3.66 0.27
C ASN A 154 9.85 2.68 0.67
N MET A 155 8.94 2.39 -0.26
CA MET A 155 7.82 1.46 -0.08
C MET A 155 7.91 0.33 -1.12
N PRO A 156 8.89 -0.57 -1.01
CA PRO A 156 9.24 -1.49 -2.10
C PRO A 156 8.19 -2.56 -2.37
N SER A 157 7.36 -2.91 -1.39
CA SER A 157 6.32 -3.91 -1.58
C SER A 157 5.08 -3.67 -0.72
N ALA A 158 3.96 -4.18 -1.21
CA ALA A 158 2.70 -4.29 -0.50
C ALA A 158 2.10 -5.65 -0.86
N GLN A 159 1.96 -6.54 0.12
CA GLN A 159 1.45 -7.90 -0.06
C GLN A 159 0.08 -8.02 0.60
N PRO A 160 -0.95 -8.56 -0.10
CA PRO A 160 -2.23 -8.82 0.54
C PRO A 160 -2.09 -9.92 1.58
N PHE A 161 -2.82 -9.80 2.67
CA PHE A 161 -2.91 -10.83 3.69
C PHE A 161 -4.33 -11.00 4.20
N THR A 162 -4.57 -12.18 4.77
CA THR A 162 -5.81 -12.51 5.49
C THR A 162 -5.45 -13.09 6.85
N ALA A 163 -6.07 -12.59 7.90
CA ALA A 163 -5.91 -13.11 9.25
C ALA A 163 -7.25 -13.28 9.92
N GLU A 164 -7.38 -14.27 10.81
CA GLU A 164 -8.61 -14.60 11.49
C GLU A 164 -8.40 -14.68 12.99
N GLY A 165 -9.36 -14.15 13.77
CA GLY A 165 -9.37 -14.23 15.21
C GLY A 165 -10.78 -14.46 15.73
N SER A 166 -10.89 -15.14 16.86
CA SER A 166 -12.18 -15.47 17.46
C SER A 166 -12.23 -15.07 18.92
N GLU A 167 -13.42 -14.68 19.39
CA GLU A 167 -13.69 -14.30 20.78
C GLU A 167 -15.11 -14.73 21.16
N THR A 168 -15.31 -15.07 22.45
CA THR A 168 -16.63 -15.40 22.96
C THR A 168 -17.26 -14.18 23.62
N LEU A 169 -18.41 -13.75 23.10
CA LEU A 169 -19.19 -12.65 23.63
C LEU A 169 -20.29 -13.16 24.52
N GLN A 170 -20.46 -12.56 25.69
CA GLN A 170 -21.61 -12.83 26.56
C GLN A 170 -22.80 -11.98 26.15
N THR A 171 -23.99 -12.60 26.13
CA THR A 171 -25.28 -11.98 25.81
C THR A 171 -26.15 -11.83 27.06
N ALA A 172 -27.08 -10.89 27.04
CA ALA A 172 -28.02 -10.69 28.13
C ALA A 172 -29.12 -11.80 28.15
N GLN A 173 -29.50 -12.27 26.95
CA GLN A 173 -30.54 -13.27 26.75
C GLN A 173 -29.98 -14.51 26.06
N HIS A 174 -30.73 -15.62 26.13
CA HIS A 174 -30.38 -16.82 25.37
C HIS A 174 -30.44 -16.55 23.86
N VAL A 175 -29.49 -17.12 23.11
CA VAL A 175 -29.35 -16.90 21.66
C VAL A 175 -30.01 -18.08 20.94
N SER A 176 -31.17 -17.84 20.36
CA SER A 176 -31.87 -18.82 19.52
C SER A 176 -31.27 -18.86 18.10
N HIS A 177 -31.11 -17.69 17.49
CA HIS A 177 -30.59 -17.57 16.13
C HIS A 177 -29.82 -16.29 15.93
N VAL A 178 -28.66 -16.35 15.25
CA VAL A 178 -27.88 -15.18 14.86
C VAL A 178 -28.35 -14.69 13.50
N ILE A 179 -28.75 -13.43 13.43
CA ILE A 179 -29.27 -12.81 12.21
C ILE A 179 -28.13 -12.22 11.39
N ALA A 180 -27.26 -11.39 12.01
CA ALA A 180 -26.19 -10.70 11.33
C ALA A 180 -25.03 -10.43 12.29
N ALA A 181 -23.81 -10.39 11.75
CA ALA A 181 -22.62 -9.95 12.47
C ALA A 181 -21.82 -9.03 11.56
N GLN A 182 -21.43 -7.89 12.10
CA GLN A 182 -20.63 -6.87 11.41
C GLN A 182 -19.41 -6.52 12.24
N ALA A 183 -18.30 -6.18 11.59
CA ALA A 183 -17.11 -5.68 12.25
C ALA A 183 -16.51 -4.52 11.46
N VAL A 184 -16.03 -3.52 12.19
CA VAL A 184 -15.27 -2.39 11.65
C VAL A 184 -13.93 -2.30 12.36
N CYS A 185 -12.87 -1.95 11.64
CA CYS A 185 -11.56 -1.78 12.22
C CYS A 185 -11.49 -0.44 12.99
N CYS A 186 -11.32 -0.53 14.31
CA CYS A 186 -11.09 0.64 15.19
C CYS A 186 -9.60 0.90 15.42
N GLY A 187 -8.74 0.01 14.98
CA GLY A 187 -7.29 0.11 15.05
C GLY A 187 -6.63 -1.25 14.97
N ALA A 188 -5.43 -1.29 14.45
CA ALA A 188 -4.61 -2.48 14.36
C ALA A 188 -3.17 -2.15 14.71
N LYS A 189 -2.48 -3.14 15.28
CA LYS A 189 -1.07 -3.02 15.66
C LYS A 189 -0.41 -4.38 15.59
N ARG A 190 0.74 -4.44 14.92
CA ARG A 190 1.62 -5.60 15.01
C ARG A 190 2.25 -5.66 16.41
N VAL A 191 2.07 -6.77 17.11
CA VAL A 191 2.56 -6.96 18.47
C VAL A 191 3.87 -7.74 18.49
N SER A 192 4.00 -8.71 17.58
CA SER A 192 5.20 -9.52 17.41
C SER A 192 5.42 -9.83 15.91
N GLU A 193 6.44 -10.63 15.61
CA GLU A 193 6.69 -11.10 14.23
C GLU A 193 5.57 -12.01 13.69
N SER A 194 4.79 -12.62 14.60
CA SER A 194 3.76 -13.61 14.27
C SER A 194 2.35 -13.22 14.71
N GLU A 195 2.15 -12.02 15.29
CA GLU A 195 0.87 -11.63 15.87
C GLU A 195 0.45 -10.22 15.52
N LEU A 196 -0.78 -10.09 15.10
CA LEU A 196 -1.50 -8.85 14.87
C LEU A 196 -2.61 -8.68 15.91
N GLN A 197 -2.61 -7.58 16.63
CA GLN A 197 -3.72 -7.19 17.49
C GLN A 197 -4.63 -6.23 16.75
N VAL A 198 -5.91 -6.61 16.62
CA VAL A 198 -6.95 -5.81 15.97
C VAL A 198 -7.98 -5.43 17.01
N LYS A 199 -8.32 -4.14 17.10
CA LYS A 199 -9.49 -3.66 17.83
C LYS A 199 -10.67 -3.61 16.88
N ALA A 200 -11.56 -4.56 16.99
CA ALA A 200 -12.77 -4.65 16.16
C ALA A 200 -13.97 -4.05 16.90
N GLY A 201 -14.59 -3.03 16.31
CA GLY A 201 -15.93 -2.60 16.70
C GLY A 201 -16.93 -3.57 16.10
N VAL A 202 -17.55 -4.41 16.92
CA VAL A 202 -18.46 -5.46 16.45
C VAL A 202 -19.91 -5.17 16.83
N ARG A 203 -20.82 -5.55 15.94
CA ARG A 203 -22.26 -5.52 16.15
C ARG A 203 -22.82 -6.86 15.71
N VAL A 204 -23.52 -7.54 16.63
CA VAL A 204 -24.20 -8.81 16.35
C VAL A 204 -25.66 -8.65 16.65
N LEU A 205 -26.52 -8.97 15.68
CA LEU A 205 -27.95 -9.05 15.81
C LEU A 205 -28.36 -10.52 15.96
N TYR A 206 -29.23 -10.83 16.94
CA TYR A 206 -29.70 -12.18 17.18
C TYR A 206 -31.14 -12.18 17.69
N LEU A 207 -31.84 -13.31 17.52
CA LEU A 207 -33.13 -13.57 18.13
C LEU A 207 -32.92 -14.30 19.46
N SER A 208 -33.68 -13.88 20.48
CA SER A 208 -33.82 -14.63 21.73
C SER A 208 -34.77 -15.80 21.56
N ASP A 209 -34.90 -16.67 22.60
CA ASP A 209 -35.88 -17.73 22.59
C ASP A 209 -37.32 -17.21 22.53
N GLU A 210 -37.56 -16.01 23.02
CA GLU A 210 -38.85 -15.31 22.94
C GLU A 210 -39.09 -14.62 21.59
N GLN A 211 -38.24 -14.93 20.58
CA GLN A 211 -38.26 -14.31 19.24
C GLN A 211 -38.09 -12.79 19.26
N GLN A 212 -37.47 -12.23 20.31
CA GLN A 212 -37.17 -10.81 20.39
C GLN A 212 -35.85 -10.52 19.69
N LEU A 213 -35.85 -9.46 18.90
CA LEU A 213 -34.61 -8.95 18.25
C LEU A 213 -33.70 -8.28 19.27
N CYS A 214 -32.52 -8.81 19.44
CA CYS A 214 -31.49 -8.35 20.37
C CYS A 214 -30.21 -7.97 19.64
N ALA A 215 -29.44 -7.10 20.27
CA ALA A 215 -28.14 -6.67 19.72
C ALA A 215 -27.06 -6.69 20.80
N VAL A 216 -25.84 -7.08 20.40
CA VAL A 216 -24.60 -6.87 21.14
C VAL A 216 -23.72 -5.95 20.33
N GLN A 217 -23.27 -4.85 20.94
CA GLN A 217 -22.30 -3.94 20.33
C GLN A 217 -21.17 -3.70 21.30
N ARG A 218 -19.93 -4.00 20.87
CA ARG A 218 -18.71 -3.87 21.68
C ARG A 218 -17.48 -3.61 20.83
N ILE A 219 -16.45 -3.05 21.45
CA ILE A 219 -15.09 -3.07 20.89
C ILE A 219 -14.37 -4.27 21.48
N VAL A 220 -13.91 -5.17 20.62
CA VAL A 220 -13.27 -6.45 20.99
C VAL A 220 -11.83 -6.42 20.55
N PRO A 221 -10.85 -6.59 21.45
CA PRO A 221 -9.47 -6.80 21.08
C PRO A 221 -9.27 -8.26 20.63
N LEU A 222 -8.83 -8.45 19.40
CA LEU A 222 -8.56 -9.77 18.84
C LEU A 222 -7.07 -9.90 18.55
N THR A 223 -6.49 -11.04 18.90
CA THR A 223 -5.15 -11.43 18.47
C THR A 223 -5.28 -12.41 17.31
N MET A 224 -4.66 -12.08 16.20
CA MET A 224 -4.70 -12.85 14.96
C MET A 224 -3.30 -13.28 14.56
N PRO A 225 -3.10 -14.46 13.95
CA PRO A 225 -1.81 -14.86 13.39
C PRO A 225 -1.44 -13.91 12.24
N TYR A 226 -0.17 -13.49 12.21
CA TYR A 226 0.35 -12.57 11.21
C TYR A 226 1.79 -12.92 10.89
N SER A 227 2.06 -13.42 9.70
CA SER A 227 3.38 -13.89 9.25
C SER A 227 4.01 -13.00 8.19
N GLU A 228 3.32 -11.93 7.79
CA GLU A 228 3.80 -11.09 6.71
C GLU A 228 4.92 -10.14 7.16
N ILE A 229 5.81 -9.83 6.21
CA ILE A 229 6.86 -8.84 6.42
C ILE A 229 6.28 -7.47 6.08
N GLY A 230 6.17 -6.59 7.08
CA GLY A 230 5.65 -5.24 6.93
C GLY A 230 4.63 -4.88 7.99
N GLU A 231 4.19 -3.64 7.95
CA GLU A 231 3.12 -3.16 8.82
C GLU A 231 1.76 -3.39 8.14
N PRO A 232 0.74 -3.76 8.92
CA PRO A 232 -0.60 -3.94 8.38
C PRO A 232 -1.22 -2.59 8.04
N GLU A 233 -1.63 -2.44 6.80
CA GLU A 233 -2.35 -1.28 6.29
C GLU A 233 -3.70 -1.74 5.74
N ASP A 234 -4.68 -0.83 5.73
CA ASP A 234 -5.89 -0.96 4.93
C ASP A 234 -6.80 -2.14 5.32
N LEU A 235 -6.96 -2.36 6.63
CA LEU A 235 -7.72 -3.49 7.12
C LEU A 235 -9.23 -3.30 6.92
N ILE A 236 -9.81 -4.25 6.22
CA ILE A 236 -11.26 -4.45 6.11
C ILE A 236 -11.61 -5.68 6.94
N LEU A 237 -12.58 -5.51 7.85
CA LEU A 237 -13.04 -6.59 8.71
C LEU A 237 -14.37 -7.14 8.21
N SER A 238 -14.50 -8.45 8.21
CA SER A 238 -15.77 -9.16 8.14
C SER A 238 -15.98 -9.97 9.42
N ALA A 239 -17.23 -10.17 9.81
CA ALA A 239 -17.55 -10.91 11.02
C ALA A 239 -18.58 -12.00 10.77
N ARG A 240 -18.44 -13.11 11.48
CA ARG A 240 -19.43 -14.17 11.60
C ARG A 240 -19.65 -14.44 13.08
N ALA A 241 -20.87 -14.75 13.46
CA ALA A 241 -21.17 -15.15 14.81
C ALA A 241 -22.06 -16.38 14.81
N THR A 242 -21.85 -17.24 15.77
CA THR A 242 -22.69 -18.43 16.01
C THR A 242 -23.05 -18.53 17.50
N ALA A 243 -24.19 -19.13 17.82
CA ALA A 243 -24.55 -19.37 19.21
C ALA A 243 -23.52 -20.30 19.88
N ALA A 244 -23.13 -19.97 21.09
CA ALA A 244 -22.14 -20.71 21.88
C ALA A 244 -22.64 -20.86 23.33
N GLY A 245 -23.22 -21.99 23.65
CA GLY A 245 -23.87 -22.21 24.94
C GLY A 245 -25.18 -21.42 25.10
N GLU A 246 -25.68 -21.30 26.32
CA GLU A 246 -26.99 -20.68 26.59
C GLU A 246 -27.01 -19.16 26.39
N ARG A 247 -25.90 -18.47 26.76
CA ARG A 247 -25.81 -17.01 26.71
C ARG A 247 -24.47 -16.54 26.12
N GLY A 248 -24.06 -17.16 25.03
CA GLY A 248 -22.80 -16.86 24.38
C GLY A 248 -22.93 -16.77 22.88
N LEU A 249 -22.05 -15.98 22.29
CA LEU A 249 -21.83 -15.88 20.85
C LEU A 249 -20.34 -16.14 20.59
N LEU A 250 -20.02 -17.14 19.81
CA LEU A 250 -18.68 -17.28 19.25
C LEU A 250 -18.60 -16.32 18.04
N LEU A 251 -17.86 -15.25 18.22
CA LEU A 251 -17.55 -14.29 17.17
C LEU A 251 -16.25 -14.70 16.47
N THR A 252 -16.26 -14.77 15.16
CA THR A 252 -15.08 -14.93 14.32
C THR A 252 -14.97 -13.70 13.42
N VAL A 253 -13.82 -13.04 13.46
CA VAL A 253 -13.54 -11.86 12.64
C VAL A 253 -12.38 -12.19 11.71
N THR A 254 -12.61 -11.97 10.43
CA THR A 254 -11.58 -12.07 9.38
C THR A 254 -11.13 -10.67 9.00
N ALA A 255 -9.83 -10.43 9.05
CA ALA A 255 -9.18 -9.20 8.63
C ALA A 255 -8.50 -9.44 7.27
N ASN A 256 -8.88 -8.66 6.27
CA ASN A 256 -8.20 -8.59 4.99
C ASN A 256 -7.50 -7.24 4.91
N GLY A 257 -6.25 -7.23 4.51
CA GLY A 257 -5.45 -6.00 4.44
C GLY A 257 -4.21 -6.18 3.60
N THR A 258 -3.34 -5.20 3.68
CA THR A 258 -2.07 -5.17 2.96
C THR A 258 -0.92 -5.04 3.96
N ALA A 259 0.08 -5.91 3.84
CA ALA A 259 1.34 -5.79 4.57
C ALA A 259 2.30 -4.93 3.74
N ALA A 260 2.57 -3.71 4.19
CA ALA A 260 3.44 -2.76 3.50
C ALA A 260 4.81 -2.69 4.17
N THR A 261 5.87 -2.90 3.40
CA THR A 261 7.23 -2.68 3.86
C THR A 261 7.63 -1.23 3.65
N GLN A 262 8.24 -0.64 4.68
CA GLN A 262 8.73 0.73 4.65
C GLN A 262 10.20 0.74 5.05
N GLU A 263 11.04 1.29 4.20
CA GLU A 263 12.47 1.42 4.42
C GLU A 263 12.89 2.89 4.35
N ARG A 264 13.78 3.30 5.24
CA ARG A 264 14.39 4.62 5.18
C ARG A 264 15.66 4.55 4.34
N VAL A 265 15.66 5.27 3.24
CA VAL A 265 16.81 5.36 2.34
C VAL A 265 17.40 6.75 2.42
N THR A 266 18.67 6.84 2.78
CA THR A 266 19.40 8.11 2.85
C THR A 266 20.18 8.30 1.56
N PHE A 267 20.02 9.46 0.94
CA PHE A 267 20.79 9.90 -0.23
C PHE A 267 21.84 10.90 0.20
N CYS A 268 22.90 10.97 -0.59
CA CYS A 268 23.85 12.07 -0.51
C CYS A 268 23.81 12.81 -1.85
N TYR A 269 23.65 14.12 -1.82
CA TYR A 269 23.80 14.94 -3.01
C TYR A 269 24.42 16.30 -2.69
N ILE A 270 25.09 16.86 -3.68
CA ILE A 270 25.67 18.20 -3.59
C ILE A 270 24.58 19.21 -3.91
N SER A 271 24.20 20.03 -2.91
CA SER A 271 23.18 21.09 -3.04
C SER A 271 23.74 22.44 -3.42
N ALA A 272 24.98 22.74 -3.02
CA ALA A 272 25.66 23.98 -3.34
C ALA A 272 27.15 23.75 -3.55
N LEU A 273 27.76 24.61 -4.38
CA LEU A 273 29.16 24.51 -4.73
C LEU A 273 29.80 25.91 -4.75
N GLU A 274 30.88 26.06 -4.02
CA GLU A 274 31.75 27.23 -4.11
C GLU A 274 33.07 26.82 -4.76
N ILE A 275 33.48 27.54 -5.83
CA ILE A 275 34.70 27.27 -6.59
C ILE A 275 35.75 28.31 -6.21
N LYS A 276 36.90 27.87 -5.69
CA LYS A 276 38.04 28.72 -5.37
C LYS A 276 39.23 28.34 -6.21
N PRO A 277 40.09 29.29 -6.59
CA PRO A 277 41.37 28.97 -7.24
C PRO A 277 42.20 28.11 -6.27
N LYS A 278 42.86 27.10 -6.81
CA LYS A 278 43.80 26.28 -6.05
C LYS A 278 45.20 26.88 -6.20
N GLU A 279 45.92 26.99 -5.11
CA GLU A 279 47.35 27.33 -5.21
C GLU A 279 48.09 26.16 -5.85
N SER A 280 48.85 26.45 -6.94
CA SER A 280 49.61 25.43 -7.66
C SER A 280 50.64 24.78 -6.70
N ARG A 281 50.49 23.47 -6.48
CA ARG A 281 51.44 22.68 -5.67
C ARG A 281 52.49 21.96 -6.51
N HIS A 282 52.36 22.03 -7.85
CA HIS A 282 53.18 21.24 -8.76
C HIS A 282 54.29 22.09 -9.40
N ASN A 283 55.22 22.54 -8.63
CA ASN A 283 56.38 23.35 -9.08
C ASN A 283 57.03 22.86 -10.41
N GLY A 284 56.33 23.07 -11.54
CA GLY A 284 56.84 22.72 -12.87
C GLY A 284 56.78 21.21 -13.23
N VAL A 285 56.11 20.37 -12.43
CA VAL A 285 55.90 18.96 -12.78
C VAL A 285 54.70 18.84 -13.72
N THR A 286 54.99 18.42 -14.96
CA THR A 286 53.96 18.26 -16.01
C THR A 286 53.50 16.81 -16.19
N LEU A 287 54.21 15.84 -15.61
CA LEU A 287 53.95 14.42 -15.77
C LEU A 287 54.34 13.66 -14.50
N VAL A 288 53.44 12.78 -14.04
CA VAL A 288 53.70 11.86 -12.92
C VAL A 288 53.60 10.42 -13.44
N LEU A 289 54.55 9.59 -13.08
CA LEU A 289 54.48 8.14 -13.28
C LEU A 289 54.02 7.49 -12.00
N ARG A 290 52.87 6.79 -12.04
CA ARG A 290 52.28 6.10 -10.88
C ARG A 290 52.07 4.63 -11.16
N GLN A 291 52.58 3.80 -10.26
CA GLN A 291 52.27 2.36 -10.28
C GLN A 291 50.98 2.10 -9.50
N ILE A 292 50.03 1.48 -10.17
CA ILE A 292 48.76 1.02 -9.58
C ILE A 292 48.94 -0.42 -9.12
N THR A 293 48.78 -0.65 -7.83
CA THR A 293 48.78 -1.99 -7.22
C THR A 293 47.36 -2.36 -6.82
N GLY A 294 46.75 -3.25 -7.57
CA GLY A 294 45.33 -3.57 -7.41
C GLY A 294 44.46 -2.88 -8.43
N GLU A 295 43.17 -2.73 -8.15
CA GLU A 295 42.18 -2.10 -9.01
C GLU A 295 41.84 -0.69 -8.48
N GLU A 296 42.01 0.36 -9.30
CA GLU A 296 41.62 1.74 -8.95
C GLU A 296 40.75 2.36 -10.05
N ARG A 297 39.82 3.25 -9.64
CA ARG A 297 38.98 4.01 -10.59
C ARG A 297 39.80 5.16 -11.18
N LEU A 298 39.70 5.36 -12.49
CA LEU A 298 40.33 6.51 -13.16
C LEU A 298 39.87 7.85 -12.60
N TRP A 299 38.61 7.94 -12.22
CA TRP A 299 38.03 9.08 -11.51
C TRP A 299 38.84 9.48 -10.26
N ASP A 300 39.10 8.52 -9.38
CA ASP A 300 39.82 8.77 -8.14
C ASP A 300 41.26 9.14 -8.38
N ILE A 301 41.89 8.51 -9.37
CA ILE A 301 43.27 8.85 -9.79
C ILE A 301 43.33 10.29 -10.34
N ALA A 302 42.41 10.63 -11.24
CA ALA A 302 42.35 11.96 -11.86
C ALA A 302 42.08 13.05 -10.82
N LYS A 303 41.13 12.83 -9.90
CA LYS A 303 40.82 13.74 -8.81
C LYS A 303 42.02 13.97 -7.87
N ASN A 304 42.71 12.90 -7.49
CA ASN A 304 43.86 12.99 -6.59
C ASN A 304 45.11 13.63 -7.22
N CYS A 305 45.23 13.46 -8.54
CA CYS A 305 46.38 14.02 -9.31
C CYS A 305 46.07 15.37 -9.98
N ASP A 306 44.88 15.94 -9.71
CA ASP A 306 44.47 17.23 -10.24
C ASP A 306 44.49 17.32 -11.77
N THR A 307 44.02 16.27 -12.43
CA THR A 307 43.96 16.10 -13.89
C THR A 307 42.57 15.59 -14.32
N THR A 308 42.42 15.32 -15.61
CA THR A 308 41.16 14.73 -16.12
C THR A 308 41.35 13.27 -16.48
N GLU A 309 40.27 12.47 -16.36
CA GLU A 309 40.27 11.07 -16.85
C GLU A 309 40.65 11.00 -18.34
N LEU A 310 40.18 11.97 -19.14
CA LEU A 310 40.52 12.04 -20.56
C LEU A 310 42.03 12.20 -20.79
N ALA A 311 42.67 13.07 -20.02
CA ALA A 311 44.15 13.27 -20.13
C ALA A 311 44.90 11.98 -19.77
N ILE A 312 44.44 11.25 -18.72
CA ILE A 312 45.05 9.96 -18.35
C ILE A 312 44.83 8.92 -19.45
N ARG A 313 43.58 8.81 -20.00
CA ARG A 313 43.30 7.88 -21.09
C ARG A 313 44.16 8.15 -22.31
N CYS A 314 44.28 9.41 -22.75
CA CYS A 314 45.08 9.76 -23.91
C CYS A 314 46.56 9.49 -23.69
N ALA A 315 47.09 9.74 -22.50
CA ALA A 315 48.52 9.54 -22.20
C ALA A 315 48.93 8.04 -22.09
N ASN A 316 47.95 7.14 -21.91
CA ASN A 316 48.20 5.71 -21.72
C ASN A 316 47.50 4.80 -22.74
N ASP A 317 46.98 5.37 -23.84
CA ASP A 317 46.26 4.65 -24.90
C ASP A 317 45.14 3.75 -24.35
N LEU A 318 44.45 4.21 -23.30
CA LEU A 318 43.33 3.47 -22.69
C LEU A 318 42.03 3.61 -23.49
N PRO A 319 41.20 2.59 -23.55
CA PRO A 319 39.86 2.67 -24.18
C PRO A 319 39.02 3.82 -23.62
N ALA A 320 38.12 4.39 -24.43
CA ALA A 320 37.27 5.49 -24.02
C ALA A 320 36.33 5.09 -22.87
N GLU A 321 35.91 3.82 -22.83
CA GLU A 321 35.03 3.24 -21.80
C GLU A 321 35.77 2.74 -20.56
N ALA A 322 37.11 2.84 -20.50
CA ALA A 322 37.88 2.42 -19.34
C ALA A 322 37.54 3.27 -18.13
N GLU A 323 36.87 2.70 -17.16
CA GLU A 323 36.54 3.35 -15.88
C GLU A 323 37.52 2.99 -14.77
N ARG A 324 38.22 1.85 -14.92
CA ARG A 324 39.15 1.31 -13.92
C ARG A 324 40.43 0.81 -14.57
N VAL A 325 41.49 0.81 -13.80
CA VAL A 325 42.79 0.25 -14.17
C VAL A 325 43.28 -0.68 -13.09
N GLN A 326 44.02 -1.71 -13.50
CA GLN A 326 44.49 -2.74 -12.58
C GLN A 326 45.97 -3.09 -12.89
N ASN A 327 46.77 -3.13 -11.82
CA ASN A 327 48.19 -3.56 -11.88
C ASN A 327 48.99 -2.96 -13.05
N ALA A 328 48.83 -1.64 -13.28
CA ALA A 328 49.41 -0.92 -14.41
C ALA A 328 50.34 0.21 -13.97
N MET A 329 51.28 0.57 -14.82
CA MET A 329 52.05 1.79 -14.70
C MET A 329 51.33 2.85 -15.51
N LEU A 330 50.93 3.97 -14.89
CA LEU A 330 50.20 5.03 -15.55
C LEU A 330 51.04 6.30 -15.65
N LEU A 331 51.06 6.90 -16.86
CA LEU A 331 51.48 8.26 -17.10
C LEU A 331 50.31 9.21 -16.79
N ILE A 332 50.48 10.11 -15.85
CA ILE A 332 49.44 11.03 -15.40
C ILE A 332 49.92 12.47 -15.75
N PRO A 333 49.33 13.08 -16.78
CA PRO A 333 49.57 14.48 -17.09
C PRO A 333 48.99 15.37 -16.00
N ILE A 334 49.77 16.32 -15.50
CA ILE A 334 49.30 17.34 -14.56
C ILE A 334 48.89 18.56 -15.38
N GLN A 335 47.69 19.06 -15.12
CA GLN A 335 47.19 20.29 -15.75
C GLN A 335 47.37 21.45 -14.75
N ASP A 336 48.12 22.51 -15.19
CA ASP A 336 48.26 23.76 -14.43
C ASP A 336 47.03 24.66 -14.54
#